data_f0514e03765d4c246b11b97b8f604da0
#
_entry.id   f0514e03765d4c246b11b97b8f604da0
#
_cell.length_a   1.000
_cell.length_b   1.000
_cell.length_c   1.000
_cell.angle_alpha   90.00
_cell.angle_beta   90.00
_cell.angle_gamma   90.00
#
_symmetry.space_group_name_H-M   'P 1'
#
loop_
_entity.id
_entity.type
_entity.pdbx_description
1 polymer ?
#
loop_
_entity_poly.entity_id
_entity_poly.type
_entity_poly.pdbx_seq_one_letter_code
_entity_poly.pdbx_strand_id
1 'polypeptide(L)'
;MFLFVDERLSVRDAFAASFTRDGVAATGFSPADFEQWIEGASKADLGAIEGILLGEDSERTERARRVRVRTALPLIAVNDFGSLEQTLHLFAAGFDDVVRKPIHVREIMARCRAISRRQSGAAAHADCGAIRVFLDGRDPHVGGEPLMLPRRERRILEFLVAHKGRRVTKAQIFHAIYGLFDDDVEENVVESHVSKLRKKLRARLGFDPIESKRFLGYRLENEGAPVPRGAEAIVAMRARPSSLASAFAA
;
A
#
# COMPACT_ATOMS: atom_id res chain seq x y z
N MET A 1 -3.63 -3.27 4.96
CA MET A 1 -4.02 -3.64 6.33
C MET A 1 -2.93 -4.46 7.00
N PHE A 2 -3.01 -4.64 8.35
CA PHE A 2 -2.05 -5.47 9.11
C PHE A 2 -2.76 -6.68 9.70
N LEU A 3 -2.04 -7.81 9.80
CA LEU A 3 -2.50 -8.99 10.51
C LEU A 3 -1.71 -9.16 11.79
N PHE A 4 -2.39 -9.46 12.88
CA PHE A 4 -1.77 -9.72 14.16
C PHE A 4 -2.23 -11.09 14.70
N VAL A 5 -1.29 -11.96 15.00
CA VAL A 5 -1.55 -13.32 15.48
C VAL A 5 -1.06 -13.45 16.91
N ASP A 6 -1.94 -13.76 17.84
CA ASP A 6 -1.60 -14.03 19.25
C ASP A 6 -2.70 -14.95 19.84
N GLU A 7 -2.35 -15.84 20.76
CA GLU A 7 -3.35 -16.70 21.41
C GLU A 7 -4.32 -15.89 22.29
N ARG A 8 -3.81 -14.82 22.91
CA ARG A 8 -4.53 -14.00 23.87
C ARG A 8 -5.47 -13.03 23.16
N LEU A 9 -6.77 -13.24 23.29
CA LEU A 9 -7.80 -12.37 22.71
C LEU A 9 -7.61 -10.90 23.11
N SER A 10 -7.35 -10.62 24.39
CA SER A 10 -7.15 -9.26 24.87
C SER A 10 -5.98 -8.53 24.19
N VAL A 11 -4.94 -9.26 23.80
CA VAL A 11 -3.79 -8.71 23.08
C VAL A 11 -4.18 -8.40 21.64
N ARG A 12 -4.93 -9.29 20.98
CA ARG A 12 -5.44 -9.06 19.62
C ARG A 12 -6.33 -7.82 19.56
N ASP A 13 -7.26 -7.69 20.50
CA ASP A 13 -8.19 -6.57 20.57
C ASP A 13 -7.45 -5.25 20.83
N ALA A 14 -6.48 -5.26 21.74
CA ALA A 14 -5.66 -4.08 22.05
C ALA A 14 -4.85 -3.61 20.83
N PHE A 15 -4.29 -4.54 20.06
CA PHE A 15 -3.59 -4.22 18.81
C PHE A 15 -4.55 -3.67 17.75
N ALA A 16 -5.68 -4.34 17.51
CA ALA A 16 -6.69 -3.91 16.55
C ALA A 16 -7.18 -2.48 16.89
N ALA A 17 -7.53 -2.23 18.14
CA ALA A 17 -7.94 -0.90 18.62
C ALA A 17 -6.85 0.16 18.44
N SER A 18 -5.58 -0.20 18.65
CA SER A 18 -4.47 0.73 18.48
C SER A 18 -4.25 1.11 17.03
N PHE A 19 -4.33 0.15 16.10
CA PHE A 19 -4.27 0.40 14.66
C PHE A 19 -5.44 1.25 14.18
N THR A 20 -6.67 0.94 14.64
CA THR A 20 -7.88 1.71 14.31
C THR A 20 -7.77 3.17 14.73
N ARG A 21 -7.21 3.45 15.91
CA ARG A 21 -6.94 4.83 16.37
C ARG A 21 -6.00 5.58 15.43
N ASP A 22 -5.02 4.91 14.86
CA ASP A 22 -4.12 5.49 13.86
C ASP A 22 -4.72 5.48 12.44
N GLY A 23 -5.98 5.05 12.29
CA GLY A 23 -6.72 5.03 11.01
C GLY A 23 -6.20 3.97 10.04
N VAL A 24 -5.67 2.86 10.57
CA VAL A 24 -5.12 1.74 9.82
C VAL A 24 -5.91 0.49 10.15
N ALA A 25 -6.34 -0.24 9.13
CA ALA A 25 -7.00 -1.52 9.32
C ALA A 25 -6.04 -2.57 9.86
N ALA A 26 -6.48 -3.30 10.87
CA ALA A 26 -5.79 -4.47 11.38
C ALA A 26 -6.79 -5.53 11.81
N THR A 27 -6.42 -6.80 11.58
CA THR A 27 -7.23 -7.95 11.97
C THR A 27 -6.41 -8.84 12.90
N GLY A 28 -7.00 -9.19 14.03
CA GLY A 28 -6.42 -10.14 14.99
C GLY A 28 -6.88 -11.56 14.69
N PHE A 29 -5.95 -12.50 14.68
CA PHE A 29 -6.21 -13.93 14.50
C PHE A 29 -5.73 -14.71 15.71
N SER A 30 -6.44 -15.80 16.05
CA SER A 30 -5.81 -16.90 16.80
C SER A 30 -4.79 -17.61 15.89
N PRO A 31 -3.79 -18.31 16.44
CA PRO A 31 -2.87 -19.11 15.62
C PRO A 31 -3.57 -20.07 14.68
N ALA A 32 -4.60 -20.79 15.15
CA ALA A 32 -5.35 -21.76 14.35
C ALA A 32 -6.14 -21.10 13.21
N ASP A 33 -6.86 -20.01 13.49
CA ASP A 33 -7.63 -19.30 12.48
C ASP A 33 -6.70 -18.69 11.42
N PHE A 34 -5.53 -18.21 11.84
CA PHE A 34 -4.55 -17.66 10.91
C PHE A 34 -3.99 -18.73 9.97
N GLU A 35 -3.71 -19.93 10.47
CA GLU A 35 -3.22 -21.04 9.64
C GLU A 35 -4.24 -21.40 8.56
N GLN A 36 -5.50 -21.56 8.97
CA GLN A 36 -6.57 -21.84 8.02
C GLN A 36 -6.71 -20.71 6.98
N TRP A 37 -6.65 -19.46 7.44
CA TRP A 37 -6.77 -18.31 6.55
C TRP A 37 -5.60 -18.22 5.57
N ILE A 38 -4.34 -18.34 6.05
CA ILE A 38 -3.16 -18.18 5.19
C ILE A 38 -3.09 -19.27 4.12
N GLU A 39 -3.55 -20.47 4.38
CA GLU A 39 -3.63 -21.56 3.41
C GLU A 39 -4.62 -21.27 2.29
N GLY A 40 -5.77 -20.68 2.62
CA GLY A 40 -6.83 -20.34 1.67
C GLY A 40 -6.68 -18.98 0.99
N ALA A 41 -5.82 -18.10 1.51
CA ALA A 41 -5.70 -16.72 1.04
C ALA A 41 -5.31 -16.64 -0.44
N SER A 42 -6.07 -15.86 -1.20
CA SER A 42 -5.78 -15.58 -2.60
C SER A 42 -4.61 -14.57 -2.75
N LYS A 43 -4.04 -14.47 -3.95
CA LYS A 43 -3.06 -13.42 -4.25
C LYS A 43 -3.62 -12.00 -4.06
N ALA A 44 -4.94 -11.85 -4.23
CA ALA A 44 -5.61 -10.57 -4.04
C ALA A 44 -5.69 -10.20 -2.55
N ASP A 45 -6.02 -11.18 -1.68
CA ASP A 45 -6.06 -10.99 -0.24
C ASP A 45 -4.67 -10.65 0.30
N LEU A 46 -3.66 -11.42 -0.09
CA LEU A 46 -2.27 -11.14 0.27
C LEU A 46 -1.80 -9.77 -0.22
N GLY A 47 -2.27 -9.33 -1.38
CA GLY A 47 -1.96 -8.01 -1.93
C GLY A 47 -2.54 -6.83 -1.13
N ALA A 48 -3.53 -7.07 -0.25
CA ALA A 48 -4.09 -6.05 0.64
C ALA A 48 -3.32 -5.94 1.98
N ILE A 49 -2.43 -6.91 2.28
CA ILE A 49 -1.67 -6.97 3.52
C ILE A 49 -0.39 -6.15 3.40
N GLU A 50 -0.09 -5.36 4.42
CA GLU A 50 1.13 -4.54 4.52
C GLU A 50 2.17 -5.11 5.48
N GLY A 51 1.74 -6.00 6.36
CA GLY A 51 2.60 -6.67 7.30
C GLY A 51 1.85 -7.68 8.17
N ILE A 52 2.56 -8.70 8.57
CA ILE A 52 2.10 -9.77 9.45
C ILE A 52 2.94 -9.71 10.73
N LEU A 53 2.26 -9.69 11.85
CA LEU A 53 2.88 -9.68 13.18
C LEU A 53 2.52 -10.98 13.89
N LEU A 54 3.53 -11.72 14.33
CA LEU A 54 3.33 -12.95 15.11
C LEU A 54 3.75 -12.74 16.56
N GLY A 55 2.81 -12.92 17.47
CA GLY A 55 3.03 -12.94 18.92
C GLY A 55 3.83 -14.17 19.38
N GLU A 56 3.97 -14.33 20.68
CA GLU A 56 4.69 -15.48 21.25
C GLU A 56 3.77 -16.70 21.37
N ASP A 57 4.20 -17.80 20.73
CA ASP A 57 3.64 -19.13 20.89
C ASP A 57 4.71 -20.20 20.52
N SER A 58 4.45 -21.45 20.84
CA SER A 58 5.39 -22.56 20.64
C SER A 58 5.66 -22.87 19.16
N GLU A 59 4.69 -22.62 18.27
CA GLU A 59 4.76 -22.95 16.85
C GLU A 59 5.09 -21.75 15.95
N ARG A 60 5.38 -20.60 16.55
CA ARG A 60 5.61 -19.34 15.83
C ARG A 60 6.66 -19.44 14.73
N THR A 61 7.74 -20.15 14.98
CA THR A 61 8.84 -20.32 14.00
C THR A 61 8.42 -21.16 12.82
N GLU A 62 7.66 -22.23 13.06
CA GLU A 62 7.13 -23.07 11.99
C GLU A 62 6.07 -22.32 11.17
N ARG A 63 5.23 -21.56 11.83
CA ARG A 63 4.26 -20.68 11.19
C ARG A 63 4.95 -19.63 10.31
N ALA A 64 6.06 -19.05 10.76
CA ALA A 64 6.84 -18.12 9.96
C ALA A 64 7.37 -18.76 8.67
N ARG A 65 7.86 -19.98 8.73
CA ARG A 65 8.32 -20.74 7.53
C ARG A 65 7.16 -20.96 6.55
N ARG A 66 5.98 -21.38 7.04
CA ARG A 66 4.77 -21.55 6.20
C ARG A 66 4.36 -20.24 5.54
N VAL A 67 4.37 -19.13 6.27
CA VAL A 67 4.11 -17.80 5.71
C VAL A 67 5.07 -17.47 4.58
N ARG A 68 6.37 -17.77 4.75
CA ARG A 68 7.41 -17.49 3.73
C ARG A 68 7.25 -18.29 2.44
N VAL A 69 6.68 -19.48 2.50
CA VAL A 69 6.33 -20.24 1.30
C VAL A 69 5.25 -19.52 0.47
N ARG A 70 4.36 -18.80 1.14
CA ARG A 70 3.19 -18.14 0.51
C ARG A 70 3.47 -16.70 0.09
N THR A 71 4.29 -15.96 0.83
CA THR A 71 4.44 -14.53 0.63
C THR A 71 5.77 -13.98 1.14
N ALA A 72 6.23 -12.90 0.50
CA ALA A 72 7.37 -12.08 0.94
C ALA A 72 6.94 -10.84 1.76
N LEU A 73 5.70 -10.77 2.24
CA LEU A 73 5.24 -9.66 3.07
C LEU A 73 6.12 -9.46 4.32
N PRO A 74 6.23 -8.22 4.82
CA PRO A 74 6.91 -7.95 6.08
C PRO A 74 6.37 -8.84 7.20
N LEU A 75 7.25 -9.61 7.83
CA LEU A 75 6.93 -10.53 8.92
C LEU A 75 7.73 -10.14 10.15
N ILE A 76 7.05 -9.69 11.19
CA ILE A 76 7.65 -9.18 12.42
C ILE A 76 7.26 -10.08 13.59
N ALA A 77 8.24 -10.50 14.36
CA ALA A 77 8.00 -11.17 15.65
C ALA A 77 7.75 -10.12 16.74
N VAL A 78 6.71 -10.31 17.53
CA VAL A 78 6.37 -9.42 18.65
C VAL A 78 6.57 -10.17 19.96
N ASN A 79 7.57 -9.77 20.73
CA ASN A 79 7.96 -10.42 21.96
C ASN A 79 7.51 -9.65 23.19
N ASP A 80 7.13 -10.39 24.26
CA ASP A 80 6.96 -9.85 25.60
C ASP A 80 8.34 -9.70 26.28
N PHE A 81 9.19 -10.73 26.11
CA PHE A 81 10.58 -10.76 26.57
C PHE A 81 11.48 -11.24 25.42
N GLY A 82 12.78 -11.07 25.53
CA GLY A 82 13.67 -11.54 24.46
C GLY A 82 15.12 -11.68 24.91
N SER A 83 15.76 -12.78 24.49
CA SER A 83 17.20 -12.97 24.55
C SER A 83 17.80 -12.74 23.14
N LEU A 84 19.12 -12.56 23.10
CA LEU A 84 19.84 -12.49 21.82
C LEU A 84 19.69 -13.79 21.04
N GLU A 85 19.81 -14.93 21.72
CA GLU A 85 19.69 -16.26 21.10
C GLU A 85 18.31 -16.47 20.46
N GLN A 86 17.24 -16.15 21.18
CA GLN A 86 15.89 -16.19 20.66
C GLN A 86 15.71 -15.27 19.43
N THR A 87 16.27 -14.06 19.48
CA THR A 87 16.22 -13.11 18.37
C THR A 87 16.92 -13.67 17.13
N LEU A 88 18.11 -14.26 17.28
CA LEU A 88 18.85 -14.89 16.18
C LEU A 88 18.07 -16.06 15.59
N HIS A 89 17.46 -16.89 16.44
CA HIS A 89 16.62 -18.01 16.01
C HIS A 89 15.41 -17.55 15.18
N LEU A 90 14.77 -16.45 15.58
CA LEU A 90 13.65 -15.87 14.84
C LEU A 90 14.07 -15.37 13.46
N PHE A 91 15.20 -14.69 13.35
CA PHE A 91 15.73 -14.29 12.04
C PHE A 91 16.03 -15.49 11.15
N ALA A 92 16.62 -16.57 11.72
CA ALA A 92 16.87 -17.82 10.98
C ALA A 92 15.57 -18.51 10.54
N ALA A 93 14.46 -18.32 11.24
CA ALA A 93 13.15 -18.83 10.88
C ALA A 93 12.43 -18.00 9.78
N GLY A 94 13.02 -16.87 9.37
CA GLY A 94 12.51 -16.05 8.28
C GLY A 94 11.78 -14.77 8.70
N PHE A 95 11.85 -14.35 9.95
CA PHE A 95 11.38 -13.04 10.35
C PHE A 95 12.27 -11.93 9.78
N ASP A 96 11.67 -10.83 9.35
CA ASP A 96 12.41 -9.65 8.87
C ASP A 96 12.83 -8.72 10.00
N ASP A 97 12.11 -8.74 11.13
CA ASP A 97 12.39 -7.95 12.31
C ASP A 97 11.80 -8.58 13.58
N VAL A 98 12.33 -8.17 14.73
CA VAL A 98 11.89 -8.61 16.06
C VAL A 98 11.70 -7.37 16.91
N VAL A 99 10.51 -7.22 17.47
CA VAL A 99 10.15 -6.07 18.30
C VAL A 99 9.65 -6.52 19.68
N ARG A 100 9.76 -5.64 20.67
CA ARG A 100 9.34 -5.93 22.05
C ARG A 100 8.17 -5.05 22.44
N LYS A 101 7.24 -5.61 23.21
CA LYS A 101 6.17 -4.84 23.84
C LYS A 101 6.71 -4.04 25.05
N PRO A 102 6.20 -2.84 25.30
CA PRO A 102 5.18 -2.12 24.51
C PRO A 102 5.77 -1.51 23.24
N ILE A 103 5.05 -1.61 22.13
CA ILE A 103 5.46 -1.01 20.84
C ILE A 103 4.33 -0.14 20.28
N HIS A 104 4.68 1.00 19.72
CA HIS A 104 3.71 1.89 19.10
C HIS A 104 3.40 1.48 17.67
N VAL A 105 2.12 1.58 17.27
CA VAL A 105 1.66 1.23 15.91
C VAL A 105 2.46 1.95 14.82
N ARG A 106 2.76 3.22 15.02
CA ARG A 106 3.57 3.99 14.04
C ARG A 106 4.97 3.43 13.85
N GLU A 107 5.56 2.88 14.90
CA GLU A 107 6.86 2.22 14.81
C GLU A 107 6.74 0.92 13.99
N ILE A 108 5.73 0.09 14.26
CA ILE A 108 5.44 -1.12 13.47
C ILE A 108 5.29 -0.77 11.98
N MET A 109 4.48 0.24 11.68
CA MET A 109 4.26 0.70 10.31
C MET A 109 5.56 1.17 9.64
N ALA A 110 6.39 1.93 10.35
CA ALA A 110 7.66 2.41 9.82
C ALA A 110 8.63 1.25 9.53
N ARG A 111 8.68 0.23 10.40
CA ARG A 111 9.50 -0.97 10.22
C ARG A 111 9.02 -1.80 9.02
N CYS A 112 7.73 -2.09 8.91
CA CYS A 112 7.16 -2.80 7.77
C CYS A 112 7.46 -2.08 6.45
N ARG A 113 7.31 -0.77 6.41
CA ARG A 113 7.66 0.03 5.23
C ARG A 113 9.14 -0.02 4.90
N ALA A 114 10.03 -0.03 5.91
CA ALA A 114 11.47 -0.16 5.71
C ALA A 114 11.84 -1.53 5.14
N ILE A 115 11.18 -2.60 5.62
CA ILE A 115 11.34 -3.96 5.11
C ILE A 115 10.88 -4.03 3.65
N SER A 116 9.67 -3.59 3.33
CA SER A 116 9.13 -3.57 1.97
C SER A 116 10.03 -2.81 0.99
N ARG A 117 10.60 -1.68 1.40
CA ARG A 117 11.56 -0.92 0.56
C ARG A 117 12.81 -1.73 0.25
N ARG A 118 13.37 -2.44 1.25
CA ARG A 118 14.56 -3.28 1.05
C ARG A 118 14.29 -4.45 0.10
N GLN A 119 13.13 -5.09 0.24
CA GLN A 119 12.72 -6.23 -0.58
C GLN A 119 12.40 -5.85 -2.03
N SER A 120 11.79 -4.67 -2.23
CA SER A 120 11.36 -4.23 -3.56
C SER A 120 12.39 -3.39 -4.31
N GLY A 121 13.51 -3.00 -3.67
CA GLY A 121 14.44 -2.01 -4.22
C GLY A 121 13.79 -0.65 -4.48
N ALA A 122 12.58 -0.42 -3.95
CA ALA A 122 11.75 0.72 -4.28
C ALA A 122 12.22 1.99 -3.58
N ALA A 123 12.07 3.11 -4.28
CA ALA A 123 12.25 4.44 -3.74
C ALA A 123 11.30 4.70 -2.55
N ALA A 124 11.61 5.71 -1.73
CA ALA A 124 10.78 6.11 -0.57
C ALA A 124 9.38 6.62 -0.96
N HIS A 125 9.06 6.61 -2.24
CA HIS A 125 7.80 7.03 -2.83
C HIS A 125 7.42 6.11 -3.99
N ALA A 126 6.13 6.08 -4.33
CA ALA A 126 5.62 5.44 -5.52
C ALA A 126 4.94 6.50 -6.40
N ASP A 127 5.24 6.46 -7.70
CA ASP A 127 4.73 7.43 -8.67
C ASP A 127 3.70 6.78 -9.62
N CYS A 128 2.66 7.53 -9.93
CA CYS A 128 1.72 7.22 -10.99
C CYS A 128 1.36 8.50 -11.75
N GLY A 129 2.02 8.74 -12.88
CA GLY A 129 1.90 10.00 -13.61
C GLY A 129 2.29 11.19 -12.75
N ALA A 130 1.39 12.16 -12.64
CA ALA A 130 1.59 13.36 -11.81
C ALA A 130 1.29 13.15 -10.32
N ILE A 131 1.01 11.91 -9.89
CA ILE A 131 0.71 11.55 -8.50
C ILE A 131 1.92 10.85 -7.91
N ARG A 132 2.43 11.37 -6.79
CA ARG A 132 3.48 10.78 -5.97
C ARG A 132 2.96 10.51 -4.57
N VAL A 133 2.98 9.27 -4.12
CA VAL A 133 2.64 8.88 -2.75
C VAL A 133 3.90 8.50 -1.98
N PHE A 134 3.96 8.89 -0.72
CA PHE A 134 5.09 8.62 0.15
C PHE A 134 4.76 7.48 1.11
N LEU A 135 5.67 6.52 1.21
CA LEU A 135 5.49 5.35 2.06
C LEU A 135 5.71 5.64 3.57
N ASP A 136 6.09 6.86 3.92
CA ASP A 136 6.32 7.31 5.30
C ASP A 136 5.11 8.02 5.94
N GLY A 137 3.98 8.08 5.23
CA GLY A 137 2.73 8.66 5.73
C GLY A 137 2.59 10.17 5.57
N ARG A 138 3.52 10.82 4.86
CA ARG A 138 3.35 12.21 4.40
C ARG A 138 2.20 12.32 3.42
N ASP A 139 1.67 13.54 3.29
CA ASP A 139 0.67 13.81 2.27
C ASP A 139 1.23 13.61 0.86
N PRO A 140 0.45 13.05 -0.07
CA PRO A 140 0.89 12.83 -1.44
C PRO A 140 1.11 14.15 -2.17
N HIS A 141 2.00 14.15 -3.16
CA HIS A 141 2.12 15.25 -4.12
C HIS A 141 1.30 14.94 -5.37
N VAL A 142 0.54 15.91 -5.83
CA VAL A 142 -0.30 15.82 -7.03
C VAL A 142 -0.04 17.04 -7.89
N GLY A 143 0.44 16.83 -9.11
CA GLY A 143 0.88 17.93 -9.98
C GLY A 143 2.10 18.68 -9.43
N GLY A 144 2.95 18.01 -8.66
CA GLY A 144 4.15 18.59 -8.03
C GLY A 144 3.92 19.22 -6.66
N GLU A 145 2.68 19.46 -6.25
CA GLU A 145 2.31 20.14 -5.01
C GLU A 145 1.69 19.17 -3.97
N PRO A 146 1.91 19.37 -2.66
CA PRO A 146 1.30 18.56 -1.64
C PRO A 146 -0.22 18.69 -1.66
N LEU A 147 -0.92 17.56 -1.51
CA LEU A 147 -2.37 17.48 -1.41
C LEU A 147 -2.77 16.89 -0.06
N MET A 148 -3.28 17.74 0.83
CA MET A 148 -3.78 17.28 2.13
C MET A 148 -5.01 16.39 1.95
N LEU A 149 -4.89 15.14 2.39
CA LEU A 149 -5.97 14.16 2.33
C LEU A 149 -6.31 13.62 3.73
N PRO A 150 -7.61 13.44 4.04
CA PRO A 150 -8.02 12.65 5.18
C PRO A 150 -7.40 11.25 5.12
N ARG A 151 -7.12 10.66 6.27
CA ARG A 151 -6.38 9.37 6.36
C ARG A 151 -6.93 8.28 5.44
N ARG A 152 -8.27 8.10 5.39
CA ARG A 152 -8.91 7.07 4.55
C ARG A 152 -8.73 7.34 3.06
N GLU A 153 -8.91 8.58 2.61
CA GLU A 153 -8.70 8.96 1.22
C GLU A 153 -7.23 8.80 0.81
N ARG A 154 -6.28 9.16 1.70
CA ARG A 154 -4.86 8.93 1.47
C ARG A 154 -4.54 7.43 1.34
N ARG A 155 -5.09 6.59 2.23
CA ARG A 155 -4.90 5.14 2.16
C ARG A 155 -5.46 4.54 0.87
N ILE A 156 -6.61 5.02 0.40
CA ILE A 156 -7.16 4.62 -0.90
C ILE A 156 -6.18 4.98 -2.02
N LEU A 157 -5.65 6.21 -2.00
CA LEU A 157 -4.70 6.64 -3.02
C LEU A 157 -3.41 5.83 -2.99
N GLU A 158 -2.84 5.60 -1.80
CA GLU A 158 -1.66 4.74 -1.61
C GLU A 158 -1.91 3.33 -2.17
N PHE A 159 -3.07 2.74 -1.87
CA PHE A 159 -3.45 1.41 -2.35
C PHE A 159 -3.61 1.38 -3.87
N LEU A 160 -4.27 2.37 -4.46
CA LEU A 160 -4.43 2.47 -5.92
C LEU A 160 -3.08 2.67 -6.65
N VAL A 161 -2.18 3.48 -6.10
CA VAL A 161 -0.83 3.70 -6.65
C VAL A 161 0.02 2.43 -6.56
N ALA A 162 -0.07 1.69 -5.45
CA ALA A 162 0.61 0.40 -5.30
C ALA A 162 0.14 -0.64 -6.33
N HIS A 163 -1.11 -0.51 -6.78
CA HIS A 163 -1.73 -1.39 -7.78
C HIS A 163 -1.92 -0.70 -9.15
N LYS A 164 -1.10 0.31 -9.46
CA LYS A 164 -1.20 1.07 -10.71
C LYS A 164 -1.29 0.17 -11.94
N GLY A 165 -2.13 0.55 -12.89
CA GLY A 165 -2.37 -0.21 -14.12
C GLY A 165 -3.24 -1.48 -13.93
N ARG A 166 -3.49 -1.89 -12.70
CA ARG A 166 -4.36 -3.02 -12.36
C ARG A 166 -5.69 -2.53 -11.82
N ARG A 167 -6.74 -3.30 -12.09
CA ARG A 167 -8.06 -3.01 -11.53
C ARG A 167 -8.18 -3.68 -10.15
N VAL A 168 -8.66 -2.92 -9.16
CA VAL A 168 -8.92 -3.39 -7.81
C VAL A 168 -10.41 -3.31 -7.52
N THR A 169 -10.94 -4.31 -6.86
CA THR A 169 -12.37 -4.37 -6.52
C THR A 169 -12.70 -3.45 -5.34
N LYS A 170 -13.99 -3.15 -5.16
CA LYS A 170 -14.47 -2.40 -4.00
C LYS A 170 -14.14 -3.12 -2.69
N ALA A 171 -14.33 -4.44 -2.65
CA ALA A 171 -13.98 -5.27 -1.50
C ALA A 171 -12.48 -5.21 -1.16
N GLN A 172 -11.59 -5.26 -2.14
CA GLN A 172 -10.15 -5.13 -1.89
C GLN A 172 -9.78 -3.78 -1.27
N ILE A 173 -10.39 -2.69 -1.76
CA ILE A 173 -10.18 -1.36 -1.16
C ILE A 173 -10.76 -1.33 0.25
N PHE A 174 -11.96 -1.89 0.45
CA PHE A 174 -12.61 -1.96 1.76
C PHE A 174 -11.72 -2.70 2.76
N HIS A 175 -11.26 -3.90 2.45
CA HIS A 175 -10.40 -4.69 3.33
C HIS A 175 -9.05 -3.98 3.62
N ALA A 176 -8.49 -3.25 2.64
CA ALA A 176 -7.26 -2.49 2.87
C ALA A 176 -7.43 -1.32 3.86
N ILE A 177 -8.65 -0.83 4.06
CA ILE A 177 -8.96 0.35 4.88
C ILE A 177 -9.62 -0.01 6.20
N TYR A 178 -10.51 -1.00 6.20
CA TYR A 178 -11.36 -1.36 7.34
C TYR A 178 -11.02 -2.72 7.96
N GLY A 179 -10.31 -3.60 7.26
CA GLY A 179 -10.00 -4.96 7.70
C GLY A 179 -10.91 -6.02 7.05
N LEU A 180 -10.66 -7.30 7.41
CA LEU A 180 -11.36 -8.43 6.80
C LEU A 180 -12.73 -8.70 7.46
N PHE A 181 -12.92 -8.28 8.71
CA PHE A 181 -14.08 -8.64 9.54
C PHE A 181 -14.73 -7.42 10.20
N ASP A 182 -14.77 -6.28 9.52
CA ASP A 182 -15.47 -5.09 10.02
C ASP A 182 -16.93 -5.15 9.53
N ASP A 183 -17.77 -5.90 10.26
CA ASP A 183 -19.18 -6.11 9.95
C ASP A 183 -20.03 -4.84 10.21
N ASP A 184 -19.51 -3.87 10.93
CA ASP A 184 -20.22 -2.63 11.29
C ASP A 184 -20.23 -1.58 10.17
N VAL A 185 -19.42 -1.75 9.13
CA VAL A 185 -19.26 -0.76 8.05
C VAL A 185 -19.59 -1.40 6.70
N GLU A 186 -20.57 -0.84 6.00
CA GLU A 186 -20.92 -1.31 4.66
C GLU A 186 -19.85 -0.93 3.62
N GLU A 187 -19.56 -1.84 2.69
CA GLU A 187 -18.64 -1.58 1.57
C GLU A 187 -19.00 -0.33 0.74
N ASN A 188 -20.24 0.15 0.80
CA ASN A 188 -20.71 1.35 0.09
C ASN A 188 -19.97 2.63 0.54
N VAL A 189 -19.39 2.63 1.73
CA VAL A 189 -18.56 3.72 2.24
C VAL A 189 -17.34 3.98 1.34
N VAL A 190 -16.80 2.94 0.69
CA VAL A 190 -15.67 3.07 -0.25
C VAL A 190 -16.03 4.01 -1.40
N GLU A 191 -17.25 3.90 -1.94
CA GLU A 191 -17.70 4.76 -3.06
C GLU A 191 -17.70 6.23 -2.67
N SER A 192 -18.15 6.53 -1.45
CA SER A 192 -18.14 7.88 -0.90
C SER A 192 -16.71 8.44 -0.78
N HIS A 193 -15.77 7.65 -0.25
CA HIS A 193 -14.38 8.08 -0.13
C HIS A 193 -13.70 8.22 -1.49
N VAL A 194 -13.91 7.28 -2.41
CA VAL A 194 -13.38 7.37 -3.77
C VAL A 194 -13.95 8.58 -4.49
N SER A 195 -15.25 8.87 -4.35
CA SER A 195 -15.88 10.06 -4.94
C SER A 195 -15.24 11.36 -4.44
N LYS A 196 -15.00 11.47 -3.12
CA LYS A 196 -14.33 12.65 -2.53
C LYS A 196 -12.89 12.77 -3.01
N LEU A 197 -12.15 11.66 -3.06
CA LEU A 197 -10.79 11.61 -3.57
C LEU A 197 -10.72 12.05 -5.04
N ARG A 198 -11.59 11.50 -5.91
CA ARG A 198 -11.68 11.88 -7.33
C ARG A 198 -11.91 13.37 -7.51
N LYS A 199 -12.82 13.97 -6.72
CA LYS A 199 -13.09 15.42 -6.78
C LYS A 199 -11.83 16.23 -6.47
N LYS A 200 -11.04 15.84 -5.48
CA LYS A 200 -9.79 16.51 -5.10
C LYS A 200 -8.70 16.33 -6.14
N LEU A 201 -8.52 15.09 -6.65
CA LEU A 201 -7.56 14.82 -7.72
C LEU A 201 -7.89 15.57 -9.00
N ARG A 202 -9.17 15.58 -9.40
CA ARG A 202 -9.64 16.33 -10.58
C ARG A 202 -9.41 17.83 -10.45
N ALA A 203 -9.63 18.40 -9.27
CA ALA A 203 -9.37 19.82 -9.01
C ALA A 203 -7.89 20.20 -9.19
N ARG A 204 -6.96 19.25 -8.93
CA ARG A 204 -5.52 19.47 -9.06
C ARG A 204 -4.97 19.13 -10.43
N LEU A 205 -5.45 18.06 -11.05
CA LEU A 205 -4.93 17.55 -12.32
C LEU A 205 -5.68 18.06 -13.56
N GLY A 206 -6.90 18.58 -13.39
CA GLY A 206 -7.77 18.96 -14.50
C GLY A 206 -8.51 17.77 -15.15
N PHE A 207 -8.20 16.54 -14.77
CA PHE A 207 -8.84 15.30 -15.24
C PHE A 207 -9.03 14.31 -14.11
N ASP A 208 -9.78 13.25 -14.34
CA ASP A 208 -10.03 12.19 -13.37
C ASP A 208 -9.07 11.01 -13.59
N PRO A 209 -8.09 10.78 -12.70
CA PRO A 209 -7.14 9.70 -12.87
C PRO A 209 -7.69 8.34 -12.44
N ILE A 210 -8.87 8.29 -11.78
CA ILE A 210 -9.45 7.04 -11.28
C ILE A 210 -10.59 6.60 -12.19
N GLU A 211 -10.32 5.61 -13.04
CA GLU A 211 -11.36 4.93 -13.81
C GLU A 211 -12.22 4.06 -12.87
N SER A 212 -13.53 4.16 -13.01
CA SER A 212 -14.50 3.31 -12.32
C SER A 212 -15.30 2.51 -13.35
N LYS A 213 -15.34 1.19 -13.19
CA LYS A 213 -16.15 0.32 -14.03
C LYS A 213 -17.10 -0.49 -13.15
N ARG A 214 -18.39 -0.38 -13.44
CA ARG A 214 -19.45 -1.05 -12.68
C ARG A 214 -19.14 -2.54 -12.54
N PHE A 215 -19.28 -3.09 -11.33
CA PHE A 215 -19.01 -4.48 -10.93
C PHE A 215 -17.53 -4.92 -11.02
N LEU A 216 -16.63 -4.16 -11.64
CA LEU A 216 -15.23 -4.52 -11.80
C LEU A 216 -14.29 -3.73 -10.88
N GLY A 217 -14.75 -2.61 -10.29
CA GLY A 217 -13.98 -1.80 -9.36
C GLY A 217 -13.24 -0.63 -10.01
N TYR A 218 -12.10 -0.27 -9.45
CA TYR A 218 -11.36 0.97 -9.73
C TYR A 218 -9.97 0.67 -10.29
N ARG A 219 -9.48 1.57 -11.15
CA ARG A 219 -8.12 1.52 -11.67
C ARG A 219 -7.54 2.93 -11.68
N LEU A 220 -6.31 3.09 -11.21
CA LEU A 220 -5.58 4.33 -11.38
C LEU A 220 -4.87 4.30 -12.73
N GLU A 221 -5.18 5.27 -13.59
CA GLU A 221 -4.60 5.39 -14.91
C GLU A 221 -3.37 6.29 -14.88
N ASN A 222 -2.34 5.86 -15.62
CA ASN A 222 -1.09 6.61 -15.74
C ASN A 222 -1.16 7.63 -16.89
N GLU A 223 -2.13 7.49 -17.79
CA GLU A 223 -2.27 8.25 -19.02
C GLU A 223 -3.44 9.23 -18.91
N GLY A 224 -3.14 10.48 -18.70
CA GLY A 224 -4.12 11.54 -18.62
C GLY A 224 -3.54 12.93 -18.42
N ALA A 225 -2.23 13.12 -18.63
CA ALA A 225 -1.73 14.46 -18.92
C ALA A 225 -2.27 14.84 -20.31
N PRO A 226 -3.18 15.83 -20.44
CA PRO A 226 -3.42 16.41 -21.74
C PRO A 226 -2.04 16.92 -22.20
N VAL A 227 -1.52 16.35 -23.29
CA VAL A 227 -0.39 16.95 -23.99
C VAL A 227 -0.82 18.39 -24.25
N PRO A 228 -0.13 19.40 -23.72
CA PRO A 228 -0.52 20.77 -23.97
C PRO A 228 -0.48 20.94 -25.50
N ARG A 229 -1.62 21.29 -26.12
CA ARG A 229 -1.78 21.48 -27.58
C ARG A 229 -0.81 22.52 -28.17
N GLY A 230 0.17 22.98 -27.40
CA GLY A 230 1.24 23.86 -27.83
C GLY A 230 2.60 23.20 -28.09
N ALA A 231 2.82 21.93 -27.70
CA ALA A 231 4.14 21.30 -27.88
C ALA A 231 4.35 20.76 -29.31
N GLU A 232 3.31 20.42 -30.04
CA GLU A 232 3.41 19.99 -31.45
C GLU A 232 3.81 21.13 -32.40
N ALA A 233 3.45 22.38 -32.08
CA ALA A 233 3.84 23.53 -32.90
C ALA A 233 5.35 23.87 -32.81
N ILE A 234 6.01 23.55 -31.73
CA ILE A 234 7.43 23.85 -31.52
C ILE A 234 8.34 22.79 -32.17
N VAL A 235 7.89 21.52 -32.23
CA VAL A 235 8.65 20.44 -32.88
C VAL A 235 8.56 20.56 -34.40
N ALA A 236 7.42 20.96 -34.94
CA ALA A 236 7.23 21.16 -36.39
C ALA A 236 8.02 22.38 -36.92
N MET A 237 8.31 23.37 -36.08
CA MET A 237 9.09 24.58 -36.49
C MET A 237 10.60 24.32 -36.48
N ARG A 238 11.11 23.28 -35.84
CA ARG A 238 12.53 22.89 -35.83
C ARG A 238 12.92 21.89 -36.92
N ALA A 239 12.00 21.36 -37.69
CA ALA A 239 12.21 20.33 -38.72
C ALA A 239 12.15 20.88 -40.16
N ARG A 240 12.34 22.17 -40.39
CA ARG A 240 12.56 22.69 -41.76
C ARG A 240 14.05 22.71 -42.07
N PRO A 241 14.56 21.85 -42.97
CA PRO A 241 15.91 21.99 -43.45
C PRO A 241 15.98 23.25 -44.32
N SER A 242 16.95 24.10 -44.01
CA SER A 242 17.32 25.25 -44.82
C SER A 242 17.86 24.78 -46.19
N SER A 243 17.02 24.74 -47.20
CA SER A 243 17.44 24.61 -48.59
C SER A 243 17.73 26.04 -49.14
N LEU A 244 18.92 26.55 -48.91
CA LEU A 244 19.47 27.69 -49.66
C LEU A 244 20.99 27.57 -49.67
N ALA A 245 21.49 26.69 -50.52
CA ALA A 245 22.89 26.75 -50.97
C ALA A 245 23.01 26.02 -52.31
N SER A 246 22.58 26.66 -53.39
CA SER A 246 23.04 26.33 -54.74
C SER A 246 22.59 27.44 -55.71
N ALA A 247 23.31 28.53 -55.76
CA ALA A 247 23.32 29.43 -56.89
C ALA A 247 24.47 30.42 -56.68
N PHE A 248 25.72 29.99 -56.96
CA PHE A 248 26.80 30.84 -57.45
C PHE A 248 28.01 29.96 -57.74
N ALA A 249 28.06 29.44 -58.99
CA ALA A 249 29.30 29.08 -59.66
C ALA A 249 28.99 28.93 -61.17
N ALA A 250 29.14 29.97 -61.91
CA ALA A 250 29.56 30.02 -63.28
C ALA A 250 30.07 31.43 -63.59
#